data_8e6becdc76021331f3a25a7f7e2c3686
#
_entry.id   8e6becdc76021331f3a25a7f7e2c3686
#
_cell.length_a   1.000
_cell.length_b   1.000
_cell.length_c   1.000
_cell.angle_alpha   90.00
_cell.angle_beta   90.00
_cell.angle_gamma   90.00
#
_symmetry.space_group_name_H-M   'P 1'
#
loop_
_entity.id
_entity.type
_entity.pdbx_description
1 polymer ?
#
loop_
_entity_poly.entity_id
_entity_poly.type
_entity_poly.pdbx_seq_one_letter_code
_entity_poly.pdbx_strand_id
1 'polypeptide(L)'
;MRKKLSNIAGVTLIEILIGIVISVVMMAAMFTSYNVVNNSYSQVTDRAKISSQGRDVIGMMMRDIRNAGYKYYGDNVKTNNQHAPIIITKSSNFNNDCDKIDIVYGDVDYNKNKTPKYVYQRYKITYHCEKSKLPNKNAKPLPGGKQPPIDAFAIYKTKVIWDKTANNWKNPETDGVDATYKKPVSYTHL
;
A
#
# COMPACT_ATOMS: atom_id res chain seq x y z
N MET A 1 18.34 3.89 -81.08
CA MET A 1 17.42 3.33 -80.07
C MET A 1 16.73 4.50 -79.35
N ARG A 2 15.45 4.75 -79.62
CA ARG A 2 14.64 5.76 -78.88
C ARG A 2 14.06 5.10 -77.62
N LYS A 3 14.51 5.51 -76.43
CA LYS A 3 13.86 5.12 -75.16
C LYS A 3 12.46 5.71 -75.12
N LYS A 4 11.45 4.85 -75.03
CA LYS A 4 10.04 5.20 -74.81
C LYS A 4 9.93 5.77 -73.42
N LEU A 5 9.73 7.09 -73.29
CA LEU A 5 9.38 7.72 -72.02
C LEU A 5 7.98 7.20 -71.63
N SER A 6 7.95 6.40 -70.55
CA SER A 6 6.69 5.97 -69.96
C SER A 6 5.92 7.23 -69.46
N ASN A 7 4.64 7.34 -69.78
CA ASN A 7 3.79 8.37 -69.28
C ASN A 7 3.81 8.35 -67.73
N ILE A 8 4.43 9.34 -67.15
CA ILE A 8 4.35 9.59 -65.71
C ILE A 8 3.00 10.27 -65.54
N ALA A 9 1.99 9.49 -65.10
CA ALA A 9 0.71 10.04 -64.68
C ALA A 9 0.93 10.91 -63.44
N GLY A 10 0.75 12.20 -63.52
CA GLY A 10 0.82 13.12 -62.40
C GLY A 10 -0.32 12.86 -61.43
N VAL A 11 -0.04 12.95 -60.13
CA VAL A 11 -1.04 12.82 -59.05
C VAL A 11 -2.02 14.02 -59.17
N THR A 12 -3.30 13.75 -59.16
CA THR A 12 -4.32 14.77 -59.22
C THR A 12 -4.48 15.49 -57.87
N LEU A 13 -4.87 16.77 -57.90
CA LEU A 13 -5.12 17.56 -56.71
C LEU A 13 -6.19 16.92 -55.81
N ILE A 14 -7.21 16.31 -56.41
CA ILE A 14 -8.26 15.59 -55.68
C ILE A 14 -7.73 14.35 -54.91
N GLU A 15 -6.77 13.65 -55.50
CA GLU A 15 -6.15 12.48 -54.87
C GLU A 15 -5.37 12.87 -53.62
N ILE A 16 -4.62 13.96 -53.66
CA ILE A 16 -3.92 14.50 -52.48
C ILE A 16 -4.93 14.92 -51.39
N LEU A 17 -6.01 15.57 -51.75
CA LEU A 17 -7.03 16.04 -50.82
C LEU A 17 -7.71 14.87 -50.11
N ILE A 18 -8.09 13.83 -50.84
CA ILE A 18 -8.66 12.60 -50.28
C ILE A 18 -7.64 11.91 -49.35
N GLY A 19 -6.37 11.85 -49.76
CA GLY A 19 -5.29 11.25 -48.95
C GLY A 19 -5.11 11.94 -47.59
N ILE A 20 -5.18 13.30 -47.59
CA ILE A 20 -5.07 14.07 -46.34
C ILE A 20 -6.28 13.82 -45.45
N VAL A 21 -7.50 13.82 -45.98
CA VAL A 21 -8.71 13.56 -45.18
C VAL A 21 -8.66 12.17 -44.51
N ILE A 22 -8.30 11.13 -45.27
CA ILE A 22 -8.18 9.78 -44.74
C ILE A 22 -7.10 9.72 -43.68
N SER A 23 -5.96 10.35 -43.87
CA SER A 23 -4.86 10.39 -42.90
C SER A 23 -5.28 11.05 -41.59
N VAL A 24 -6.02 12.16 -41.65
CA VAL A 24 -6.53 12.85 -40.44
C VAL A 24 -7.50 11.96 -39.65
N VAL A 25 -8.42 11.28 -40.35
CA VAL A 25 -9.38 10.36 -39.71
C VAL A 25 -8.64 9.18 -39.05
N MET A 26 -7.64 8.60 -39.73
CA MET A 26 -6.83 7.54 -39.17
C MET A 26 -6.05 7.98 -37.92
N MET A 27 -5.44 9.18 -37.97
CA MET A 27 -4.74 9.73 -36.78
C MET A 27 -5.69 9.95 -35.61
N ALA A 28 -6.89 10.45 -35.82
CA ALA A 28 -7.91 10.65 -34.80
C ALA A 28 -8.34 9.30 -34.17
N ALA A 29 -8.54 8.27 -34.99
CA ALA A 29 -8.87 6.92 -34.50
C ALA A 29 -7.73 6.30 -33.70
N MET A 30 -6.49 6.45 -34.15
CA MET A 30 -5.31 5.99 -33.41
C MET A 30 -5.15 6.69 -32.05
N PHE A 31 -5.36 7.99 -32.01
CA PHE A 31 -5.26 8.78 -30.79
C PHE A 31 -6.31 8.36 -29.74
N THR A 32 -7.55 8.15 -30.16
CA THR A 32 -8.62 7.64 -29.28
C THR A 32 -8.31 6.24 -28.76
N SER A 33 -7.85 5.34 -29.61
CA SER A 33 -7.44 3.98 -29.22
C SER A 33 -6.30 4.01 -28.21
N TYR A 34 -5.29 4.84 -28.44
CA TYR A 34 -4.17 5.01 -27.54
C TYR A 34 -4.62 5.46 -26.13
N ASN A 35 -5.52 6.45 -26.05
CA ASN A 35 -6.03 6.94 -24.77
C ASN A 35 -6.81 5.85 -24.02
N VAL A 36 -7.65 5.08 -24.70
CA VAL A 36 -8.41 3.99 -24.09
C VAL A 36 -7.47 2.90 -23.54
N VAL A 37 -6.48 2.50 -24.33
CA VAL A 37 -5.50 1.49 -23.94
C VAL A 37 -4.68 1.97 -22.75
N ASN A 38 -4.20 3.20 -22.75
CA ASN A 38 -3.40 3.77 -21.68
C ASN A 38 -4.18 3.86 -20.36
N ASN A 39 -5.43 4.29 -20.41
CA ASN A 39 -6.32 4.30 -19.24
C ASN A 39 -6.60 2.90 -18.69
N SER A 40 -6.86 1.95 -19.57
CA SER A 40 -7.09 0.55 -19.19
C SER A 40 -5.83 -0.07 -18.55
N TYR A 41 -4.66 0.18 -19.13
CA TYR A 41 -3.39 -0.28 -18.60
C TYR A 41 -3.10 0.28 -17.19
N SER A 42 -3.36 1.58 -17.00
CA SER A 42 -3.21 2.22 -15.68
C SER A 42 -4.11 1.55 -14.64
N GLN A 43 -5.39 1.32 -14.95
CA GLN A 43 -6.34 0.67 -14.04
C GLN A 43 -5.92 -0.77 -13.68
N VAL A 44 -5.49 -1.55 -14.66
CA VAL A 44 -5.03 -2.93 -14.44
C VAL A 44 -3.79 -2.96 -13.57
N THR A 45 -2.84 -2.06 -13.84
CA THR A 45 -1.61 -1.95 -13.05
C THR A 45 -1.89 -1.56 -11.60
N ASP A 46 -2.78 -0.61 -11.37
CA ASP A 46 -3.16 -0.19 -10.01
C ASP A 46 -3.86 -1.32 -9.25
N ARG A 47 -4.77 -2.06 -9.90
CA ARG A 47 -5.42 -3.26 -9.31
C ARG A 47 -4.39 -4.36 -8.98
N ALA A 48 -3.44 -4.61 -9.86
CA ALA A 48 -2.38 -5.58 -9.63
C ALA A 48 -1.51 -5.19 -8.43
N LYS A 49 -1.15 -3.91 -8.29
CA LYS A 49 -0.39 -3.39 -7.14
C LYS A 49 -1.16 -3.57 -5.83
N ILE A 50 -2.45 -3.21 -5.79
CA ILE A 50 -3.30 -3.38 -4.61
C ILE A 50 -3.38 -4.86 -4.21
N SER A 51 -3.60 -5.75 -5.18
CA SER A 51 -3.65 -7.19 -4.93
C SER A 51 -2.34 -7.74 -4.37
N SER A 52 -1.20 -7.32 -4.92
CA SER A 52 0.13 -7.72 -4.42
C SER A 52 0.36 -7.21 -3.00
N GLN A 53 0.11 -5.94 -2.74
CA GLN A 53 0.25 -5.33 -1.40
C GLN A 53 -0.68 -5.99 -0.38
N GLY A 54 -1.92 -6.32 -0.78
CA GLY A 54 -2.85 -7.04 0.08
C GLY A 54 -2.34 -8.43 0.49
N ARG A 55 -1.76 -9.18 -0.44
CA ARG A 55 -1.15 -10.48 -0.14
C ARG A 55 0.04 -10.35 0.80
N ASP A 56 0.88 -9.34 0.61
CA ASP A 56 2.04 -9.09 1.47
C ASP A 56 1.62 -8.77 2.91
N VAL A 57 0.60 -7.93 3.08
CA VAL A 57 0.03 -7.61 4.40
C VAL A 57 -0.56 -8.85 5.06
N ILE A 58 -1.37 -9.62 4.33
CA ILE A 58 -1.96 -10.87 4.85
C ILE A 58 -0.85 -11.86 5.23
N GLY A 59 0.18 -12.00 4.41
CA GLY A 59 1.33 -12.85 4.69
C GLY A 59 2.07 -12.44 5.97
N MET A 60 2.27 -11.13 6.18
CA MET A 60 2.84 -10.61 7.43
C MET A 60 1.94 -10.88 8.63
N MET A 61 0.64 -10.59 8.52
CA MET A 61 -0.33 -10.84 9.59
C MET A 61 -0.39 -12.32 9.96
N MET A 62 -0.44 -13.21 8.98
CA MET A 62 -0.47 -14.66 9.21
C MET A 62 0.78 -15.15 9.94
N ARG A 63 1.96 -14.62 9.60
CA ARG A 63 3.19 -14.93 10.31
C ARG A 63 3.16 -14.45 11.75
N ASP A 64 2.69 -13.24 12.00
CA ASP A 64 2.60 -12.67 13.34
C ASP A 64 1.53 -13.39 14.18
N ILE A 65 0.40 -13.76 13.59
CA ILE A 65 -0.65 -14.56 14.26
C ILE A 65 -0.13 -15.94 14.68
N ARG A 66 0.72 -16.58 13.87
CA ARG A 66 1.33 -17.87 14.25
C ARG A 66 2.24 -17.75 15.46
N ASN A 67 2.79 -16.57 15.72
CA ASN A 67 3.61 -16.29 16.89
C ASN A 67 2.77 -15.89 18.13
N ALA A 68 1.46 -15.69 17.99
CA ALA A 68 0.58 -15.27 19.06
C ALA A 68 0.66 -16.26 20.23
N GLY A 69 0.86 -15.74 21.45
CA GLY A 69 0.98 -16.57 22.65
C GLY A 69 2.28 -17.36 22.79
N TYR A 70 3.22 -17.23 21.86
CA TYR A 70 4.49 -17.93 21.93
C TYR A 70 5.33 -17.42 23.11
N LYS A 71 5.98 -18.37 23.83
CA LYS A 71 6.89 -18.10 24.96
C LYS A 71 6.34 -17.15 26.03
N TYR A 72 5.21 -17.48 26.63
CA TYR A 72 4.75 -16.82 27.86
C TYR A 72 5.52 -17.29 29.12
N TYR A 73 6.82 -17.51 29.02
CA TYR A 73 7.60 -18.05 30.15
C TYR A 73 7.88 -17.00 31.22
N GLY A 74 7.73 -17.43 32.49
CA GLY A 74 8.36 -16.80 33.64
C GLY A 74 7.63 -15.64 34.30
N ASP A 75 6.56 -15.15 33.73
CA ASP A 75 5.73 -14.17 34.41
C ASP A 75 4.39 -14.78 34.80
N ASN A 76 4.01 -14.66 36.07
CA ASN A 76 2.64 -14.85 36.54
C ASN A 76 1.72 -13.79 35.94
N VAL A 77 1.75 -13.69 34.62
CA VAL A 77 0.86 -12.79 33.91
C VAL A 77 -0.50 -13.42 33.94
N LYS A 78 -1.27 -12.98 34.92
CA LYS A 78 -2.71 -13.20 34.90
C LYS A 78 -3.16 -12.76 33.50
N THR A 79 -3.83 -13.67 32.83
CA THR A 79 -4.45 -13.44 31.53
C THR A 79 -5.58 -12.41 31.66
N ASN A 80 -5.20 -11.18 32.01
CA ASN A 80 -6.11 -10.06 31.86
C ASN A 80 -6.19 -9.70 30.37
N ASN A 81 -7.24 -9.03 29.98
CA ASN A 81 -7.55 -8.71 28.58
C ASN A 81 -6.40 -8.00 27.83
N GLN A 82 -5.41 -7.44 28.54
CA GLN A 82 -4.27 -6.74 27.93
C GLN A 82 -3.17 -7.66 27.38
N HIS A 83 -3.15 -8.92 27.81
CA HIS A 83 -2.12 -9.89 27.44
C HIS A 83 -2.68 -11.11 26.73
N ALA A 84 -3.94 -11.08 26.33
CA ALA A 84 -4.48 -12.14 25.50
C ALA A 84 -3.65 -12.28 24.22
N PRO A 85 -3.39 -13.50 23.74
CA PRO A 85 -2.59 -13.75 22.55
C PRO A 85 -3.06 -12.96 21.32
N ILE A 86 -4.37 -12.84 21.18
CA ILE A 86 -5.01 -12.07 20.11
C ILE A 86 -6.16 -11.28 20.71
N ILE A 87 -6.17 -9.97 20.44
CA ILE A 87 -7.25 -9.08 20.86
C ILE A 87 -7.78 -8.39 19.60
N ILE A 88 -9.06 -8.51 19.35
CA ILE A 88 -9.73 -7.84 18.24
C ILE A 88 -10.61 -6.75 18.82
N THR A 89 -10.33 -5.50 18.48
CA THR A 89 -11.13 -4.35 18.86
C THR A 89 -11.89 -3.86 17.64
N LYS A 90 -13.22 -3.94 17.72
CA LYS A 90 -14.09 -3.43 16.65
C LYS A 90 -14.08 -1.91 16.64
N SER A 91 -14.04 -1.35 15.45
CA SER A 91 -14.20 0.08 15.26
C SER A 91 -15.65 0.49 15.61
N SER A 92 -15.77 1.60 16.33
CA SER A 92 -17.07 2.24 16.60
C SER A 92 -17.55 3.09 15.41
N ASN A 93 -16.68 3.39 14.46
CA ASN A 93 -16.96 4.29 13.33
C ASN A 93 -16.32 3.75 12.03
N PHE A 94 -17.09 2.93 11.31
CA PHE A 94 -16.66 2.31 10.05
C PHE A 94 -16.27 3.31 8.93
N ASN A 95 -16.71 4.56 9.06
CA ASN A 95 -16.38 5.58 8.05
C ASN A 95 -14.98 6.16 8.20
N ASN A 96 -14.36 6.02 9.38
CA ASN A 96 -13.07 6.63 9.67
C ASN A 96 -11.98 5.61 10.02
N ASP A 97 -12.34 4.49 10.64
CA ASP A 97 -11.40 3.52 11.17
C ASP A 97 -11.81 2.10 10.80
N CYS A 98 -10.86 1.20 10.69
CA CYS A 98 -11.14 -0.24 10.62
C CYS A 98 -10.88 -0.95 11.96
N ASP A 99 -11.30 -2.19 12.03
CA ASP A 99 -11.05 -3.04 13.19
C ASP A 99 -9.54 -3.13 13.45
N LYS A 100 -9.18 -3.17 14.72
CA LYS A 100 -7.80 -3.26 15.18
C LYS A 100 -7.52 -4.67 15.69
N ILE A 101 -6.36 -5.21 15.34
CA ILE A 101 -5.88 -6.51 15.82
C ILE A 101 -4.58 -6.31 16.59
N ASP A 102 -4.60 -6.68 17.86
CA ASP A 102 -3.42 -6.74 18.70
C ASP A 102 -2.97 -8.20 18.85
N ILE A 103 -1.70 -8.48 18.61
CA ILE A 103 -1.06 -9.80 18.70
C ILE A 103 0.03 -9.72 19.75
N VAL A 104 -0.08 -10.53 20.80
CA VAL A 104 0.87 -10.53 21.91
C VAL A 104 1.67 -11.82 21.89
N TYR A 105 3.00 -11.71 22.00
CA TYR A 105 3.92 -12.84 22.09
C TYR A 105 5.15 -12.49 22.94
N GLY A 106 5.88 -13.48 23.40
CA GLY A 106 7.16 -13.31 24.08
C GLY A 106 8.31 -13.73 23.15
N ASP A 107 9.45 -13.10 23.34
CA ASP A 107 10.70 -13.49 22.69
C ASP A 107 11.88 -13.16 23.59
N VAL A 108 13.03 -13.73 23.27
CA VAL A 108 14.27 -13.49 23.99
C VAL A 108 15.08 -12.49 23.19
N ASP A 109 15.30 -11.32 23.78
CA ASP A 109 16.18 -10.31 23.22
C ASP A 109 17.62 -10.55 23.65
N TYR A 110 18.55 -10.48 22.69
CA TYR A 110 19.98 -10.59 22.94
C TYR A 110 20.62 -9.20 22.99
N ASN A 111 21.18 -8.86 24.15
CA ASN A 111 21.94 -7.61 24.28
C ASN A 111 23.36 -7.90 24.78
N LYS A 112 24.35 -7.71 23.89
CA LYS A 112 25.77 -7.97 24.16
C LYS A 112 26.31 -7.16 25.37
N ASN A 113 25.73 -6.00 25.62
CA ASN A 113 26.19 -5.04 26.61
C ASN A 113 25.45 -5.15 27.96
N LYS A 114 24.53 -6.11 28.11
CA LYS A 114 23.79 -6.34 29.38
C LYS A 114 24.14 -7.67 29.99
N THR A 115 23.99 -7.74 31.33
CA THR A 115 24.06 -8.99 32.09
C THR A 115 22.73 -9.16 32.83
N PRO A 116 21.93 -10.21 32.55
CA PRO A 116 22.21 -11.30 31.61
C PRO A 116 22.11 -10.85 30.14
N LYS A 117 22.89 -11.50 29.25
CA LYS A 117 22.91 -11.19 27.84
C LYS A 117 21.59 -11.48 27.11
N TYR A 118 20.81 -12.40 27.66
CA TYR A 118 19.51 -12.82 27.17
C TYR A 118 18.44 -12.29 28.11
N VAL A 119 17.56 -11.44 27.61
CA VAL A 119 16.45 -10.89 28.38
C VAL A 119 15.15 -11.30 27.72
N TYR A 120 14.27 -11.90 28.51
CA TYR A 120 12.93 -12.20 28.04
C TYR A 120 12.12 -10.91 27.92
N GLN A 121 11.57 -10.68 26.74
CA GLN A 121 10.80 -9.50 26.43
C GLN A 121 9.44 -9.87 25.85
N ARG A 122 8.40 -9.16 26.26
CA ARG A 122 7.07 -9.32 25.70
C ARG A 122 6.81 -8.22 24.68
N TYR A 123 6.26 -8.62 23.55
CA TYR A 123 5.94 -7.74 22.41
C TYR A 123 4.44 -7.75 22.14
N LYS A 124 3.92 -6.61 21.73
CA LYS A 124 2.59 -6.47 21.15
C LYS A 124 2.73 -5.87 19.77
N ILE A 125 2.21 -6.57 18.76
CA ILE A 125 2.08 -6.07 17.41
C ILE A 125 0.64 -5.65 17.23
N THR A 126 0.44 -4.43 16.76
CA THR A 126 -0.88 -3.87 16.46
C THR A 126 -0.99 -3.62 14.98
N TYR A 127 -2.03 -4.17 14.37
CA TYR A 127 -2.48 -3.80 13.03
C TYR A 127 -3.73 -2.93 13.15
N HIS A 128 -3.69 -1.76 12.55
CA HIS A 128 -4.83 -0.85 12.48
C HIS A 128 -4.80 -0.12 11.14
N CYS A 129 -5.90 0.47 10.75
CA CYS A 129 -5.90 1.37 9.60
C CYS A 129 -6.28 2.78 10.04
N GLU A 130 -5.79 3.74 9.27
CA GLU A 130 -6.15 5.15 9.42
C GLU A 130 -6.57 5.69 8.05
N LYS A 131 -7.51 6.65 8.10
CA LYS A 131 -7.91 7.37 6.91
C LYS A 131 -6.74 8.19 6.39
N SER A 132 -6.45 8.04 5.11
CA SER A 132 -5.37 8.72 4.42
C SER A 132 -5.89 9.39 3.16
N LYS A 133 -5.19 10.39 2.68
CA LYS A 133 -5.52 11.08 1.44
C LYS A 133 -4.48 10.74 0.39
N LEU A 134 -4.92 10.16 -0.71
CA LEU A 134 -4.08 9.82 -1.84
C LEU A 134 -4.41 10.70 -3.06
N PRO A 135 -3.42 11.02 -3.90
CA PRO A 135 -3.68 11.78 -5.12
C PRO A 135 -4.51 10.96 -6.10
N ASN A 136 -5.63 11.51 -6.56
CA ASN A 136 -6.46 10.89 -7.59
C ASN A 136 -5.84 11.07 -8.97
N LYS A 137 -5.13 10.08 -9.46
CA LYS A 137 -4.46 10.13 -10.76
C LYS A 137 -5.42 10.22 -11.95
N ASN A 138 -6.68 9.83 -11.76
CA ASN A 138 -7.70 9.82 -12.81
C ASN A 138 -8.51 11.11 -12.86
N ALA A 139 -8.34 12.00 -11.88
CA ALA A 139 -9.01 13.29 -11.89
C ALA A 139 -8.18 14.36 -12.59
N LYS A 140 -8.88 15.35 -13.14
CA LYS A 140 -8.23 16.52 -13.74
C LYS A 140 -7.38 17.25 -12.69
N PRO A 141 -6.12 17.57 -12.97
CA PRO A 141 -5.27 18.30 -12.04
C PRO A 141 -5.89 19.63 -11.61
N LEU A 142 -5.75 19.98 -10.35
CA LEU A 142 -6.10 21.29 -9.81
C LEU A 142 -5.12 22.37 -10.34
N PRO A 143 -5.49 23.68 -10.24
CA PRO A 143 -4.55 24.76 -10.49
C PRO A 143 -3.26 24.55 -9.68
N GLY A 144 -2.09 24.56 -10.35
CA GLY A 144 -0.81 24.22 -9.75
C GLY A 144 -0.36 22.77 -9.94
N GLY A 145 -1.03 21.96 -10.76
CA GLY A 145 -0.61 20.61 -11.16
C GLY A 145 -0.82 19.52 -10.08
N LYS A 146 -1.41 19.86 -8.93
CA LYS A 146 -1.71 18.89 -7.88
C LYS A 146 -2.95 18.07 -8.22
N GLN A 147 -2.87 16.78 -8.00
CA GLN A 147 -4.04 15.90 -8.13
C GLN A 147 -5.00 16.09 -6.94
N PRO A 148 -6.33 16.16 -7.19
CA PRO A 148 -7.29 16.21 -6.09
C PRO A 148 -7.16 14.96 -5.22
N PRO A 149 -7.25 15.10 -3.89
CA PRO A 149 -7.15 13.96 -2.99
C PRO A 149 -8.42 13.10 -3.04
N ILE A 150 -8.24 11.79 -2.93
CA ILE A 150 -9.30 10.83 -2.64
C ILE A 150 -9.10 10.24 -1.26
N ASP A 151 -10.20 9.94 -0.58
CA ASP A 151 -10.16 9.23 0.68
C ASP A 151 -9.73 7.78 0.43
N ALA A 152 -8.77 7.34 1.21
CA ALA A 152 -8.22 6.00 1.17
C ALA A 152 -7.93 5.53 2.60
N PHE A 153 -7.65 4.25 2.78
CA PHE A 153 -7.18 3.72 4.05
C PHE A 153 -5.74 3.23 3.91
N ALA A 154 -4.91 3.58 4.89
CA ALA A 154 -3.57 3.04 5.03
C ALA A 154 -3.55 2.05 6.20
N ILE A 155 -2.96 0.88 5.99
CA ILE A 155 -2.77 -0.13 7.03
C ILE A 155 -1.42 0.11 7.68
N TYR A 156 -1.43 0.24 9.00
CA TYR A 156 -0.25 0.44 9.83
C TYR A 156 0.03 -0.80 10.67
N LYS A 157 1.31 -1.06 10.84
CA LYS A 157 1.81 -2.05 11.78
C LYS A 157 2.67 -1.35 12.80
N THR A 158 2.37 -1.50 14.09
CA THR A 158 3.19 -1.01 15.19
C THR A 158 3.65 -2.16 16.05
N LYS A 159 4.86 -2.08 16.61
CA LYS A 159 5.42 -3.05 17.53
C LYS A 159 5.83 -2.32 18.80
N VAL A 160 5.27 -2.71 19.94
CA VAL A 160 5.56 -2.13 21.26
C VAL A 160 6.09 -3.21 22.20
N ILE A 161 6.82 -2.79 23.22
CA ILE A 161 7.45 -3.65 24.22
C ILE A 161 6.76 -3.44 25.56
N TRP A 162 6.60 -4.51 26.34
CA TRP A 162 6.07 -4.43 27.70
C TRP A 162 7.14 -3.94 28.66
N ASP A 163 6.89 -2.81 29.34
CA ASP A 163 7.73 -2.33 30.43
C ASP A 163 7.19 -2.89 31.75
N LYS A 164 7.99 -3.78 32.36
CA LYS A 164 7.63 -4.41 33.64
C LYS A 164 7.61 -3.41 34.79
N THR A 165 8.45 -2.39 34.72
CA THR A 165 8.58 -1.38 35.79
C THR A 165 7.40 -0.41 35.79
N ALA A 166 7.04 0.06 34.60
CA ALA A 166 5.90 0.94 34.41
C ALA A 166 4.55 0.20 34.36
N ASN A 167 4.57 -1.14 34.30
CA ASN A 167 3.39 -1.99 34.12
C ASN A 167 2.50 -1.54 32.94
N ASN A 168 3.14 -1.13 31.84
CA ASN A 168 2.48 -0.60 30.65
C ASN A 168 3.24 -0.93 29.36
N TRP A 169 2.56 -0.83 28.23
CA TRP A 169 3.17 -0.91 26.91
C TRP A 169 3.91 0.39 26.59
N LYS A 170 5.20 0.29 26.25
CA LYS A 170 5.98 1.45 25.81
C LYS A 170 5.44 1.95 24.48
N ASN A 171 5.08 3.23 24.44
CA ASN A 171 4.65 3.89 23.23
C ASN A 171 5.89 4.20 22.37
N PRO A 172 5.93 3.74 21.11
CA PRO A 172 7.07 4.01 20.23
C PRO A 172 7.32 5.50 19.97
N GLU A 173 6.33 6.36 20.18
CA GLU A 173 6.46 7.81 19.97
C GLU A 173 7.13 8.56 21.16
N THR A 174 7.01 8.05 22.38
CA THR A 174 7.50 8.74 23.59
C THR A 174 8.83 8.23 24.10
N ASP A 175 9.20 6.98 23.80
CA ASP A 175 10.32 6.30 24.42
C ASP A 175 11.57 6.16 23.51
N GLY A 176 11.65 6.89 22.42
CA GLY A 176 12.80 6.84 21.51
C GLY A 176 12.99 5.49 20.80
N VAL A 177 12.03 4.60 20.89
CA VAL A 177 11.99 3.38 20.10
C VAL A 177 11.67 3.77 18.68
N ASP A 178 12.60 3.47 17.82
CA ASP A 178 12.73 3.80 16.41
C ASP A 178 11.39 4.10 15.71
N ALA A 179 11.19 5.36 15.31
CA ALA A 179 10.02 5.84 14.56
C ALA A 179 9.80 5.09 13.23
N THR A 180 10.69 4.18 12.87
CA THR A 180 10.59 3.32 11.68
C THR A 180 9.41 2.34 11.73
N TYR A 181 8.84 2.09 12.91
CA TYR A 181 7.74 1.13 13.07
C TYR A 181 6.35 1.69 12.73
N LYS A 182 6.20 2.99 12.50
CA LYS A 182 4.93 3.61 12.06
C LYS A 182 4.85 3.79 10.53
N LYS A 183 5.52 2.95 9.76
CA LYS A 183 5.38 3.00 8.31
C LYS A 183 4.10 2.31 7.87
N PRO A 184 3.31 2.93 6.97
CA PRO A 184 2.18 2.24 6.38
C PRO A 184 2.66 1.00 5.65
N VAL A 185 2.04 -0.14 5.95
CA VAL A 185 2.37 -1.42 5.33
C VAL A 185 1.74 -1.52 3.94
N SER A 186 0.61 -0.84 3.76
CA SER A 186 -0.10 -0.80 2.49
C SER A 186 -1.04 0.39 2.42
N TYR A 187 -1.24 0.92 1.21
CA TYR A 187 -2.29 1.86 0.87
C TYR A 187 -3.34 1.13 0.04
N THR A 188 -4.58 1.09 0.51
CA THR A 188 -5.69 0.55 -0.27
C THR A 188 -6.54 1.70 -0.79
N HIS A 189 -6.79 1.70 -2.10
CA HIS A 189 -7.83 2.50 -2.71
C HIS A 189 -9.14 1.72 -2.62
N LEU A 190 -10.14 2.30 -2.03
CA LEU A 190 -11.52 1.86 -2.14
C LEU A 190 -12.19 2.59 -3.31
#